data_5c12c76f6815607f9a68a16206519c0e
#
_entry.id   5c12c76f6815607f9a68a16206519c0e
#
_cell.length_a   1.000
_cell.length_b   1.000
_cell.length_c   1.000
_cell.angle_alpha   90.00
_cell.angle_beta   90.00
_cell.angle_gamma   90.00
#
_symmetry.space_group_name_H-M   'P 1'
#
loop_
_entity.id
_entity.type
_entity.pdbx_description
1 polymer ?
#
loop_
_entity_poly.entity_id
_entity_poly.type
_entity_poly.pdbx_seq_one_letter_code
_entity_poly.pdbx_strand_id
1 'polypeptide(L)'
;TLDRSSAASDVYKRQRMDNALKGLAAGVDVTSASGQPGDSPRVRVRGIGTINNSDPLYIVDGMPIGGGLDFVNPNDIESIEVLKDAASGAIYGARAANGVILVTTKKGKMGKAQINYNFSYGWQSAWKRRDVTSATDYAILQNEANVNGGQAPIYADPYNLIDANGNSIKGFGTDWQDLVFYDNAPVVNHDVTVSGASEKVNYYLSLGYYSQDGIVGGNHGHSNYDRLTIRSNTQYNLIDASKERGFLNKLDLGVNLAYMRTHSTGVGTNSEFGSILGSALYLSPILTPTLTGDAAEKMIETYKDFDLPRDANG
;
A
#
# COMPACT_ATOMS: atom_id res chain seq x y z
N THR A 1 -1.23 4.11 31.89
CA THR A 1 -0.51 4.42 30.64
C THR A 1 -1.37 3.98 29.47
N LEU A 2 -2.19 4.90 28.96
CA LEU A 2 -2.97 4.71 27.75
C LEU A 2 -2.01 4.53 26.57
N ASP A 3 -2.17 3.43 25.90
CA ASP A 3 -1.37 2.99 24.78
C ASP A 3 -1.50 3.96 23.59
N ARG A 4 -0.58 4.92 23.51
CA ARG A 4 -0.49 5.87 22.39
C ARG A 4 -0.08 5.19 21.08
N SER A 5 0.40 3.96 21.15
CA SER A 5 0.80 3.18 19.96
C SER A 5 -0.39 2.68 19.15
N SER A 6 -1.53 2.38 19.81
CA SER A 6 -2.74 1.91 19.13
C SER A 6 -3.38 3.01 18.27
N ALA A 7 -3.41 4.25 18.76
CA ALA A 7 -3.99 5.37 18.02
C ALA A 7 -3.19 5.73 16.77
N ALA A 8 -1.85 5.69 16.84
CA ALA A 8 -0.99 5.93 15.68
C ALA A 8 -1.15 4.81 14.63
N SER A 9 -1.18 3.54 15.07
CA SER A 9 -1.39 2.39 14.17
C SER A 9 -2.76 2.41 13.49
N ASP A 10 -3.80 2.93 14.17
CA ASP A 10 -5.14 3.05 13.60
C ASP A 10 -5.25 4.18 12.58
N VAL A 11 -4.51 5.27 12.75
CA VAL A 11 -4.41 6.34 11.74
C VAL A 11 -3.76 5.82 10.46
N TYR A 12 -2.68 5.05 10.57
CA TYR A 12 -1.99 4.46 9.41
C TYR A 12 -2.83 3.39 8.68
N LYS A 13 -3.60 2.59 9.40
CA LYS A 13 -4.49 1.58 8.82
C LYS A 13 -5.64 2.17 8.00
N ARG A 14 -6.02 3.43 8.23
CA ARG A 14 -7.16 4.11 7.57
C ARG A 14 -6.79 4.89 6.31
N GLN A 15 -5.55 4.83 5.85
CA GLN A 15 -5.08 5.62 4.70
C GLN A 15 -5.67 5.18 3.36
N ARG A 16 -6.15 3.94 3.28
CA ARG A 16 -6.98 3.44 2.17
C ARG A 16 -8.39 3.19 2.67
N MET A 17 -9.35 3.61 1.85
CA MET A 17 -10.76 3.49 2.20
C MET A 17 -11.20 2.05 2.41
N ASP A 18 -10.66 1.13 1.60
CA ASP A 18 -10.94 -0.30 1.71
C ASP A 18 -10.50 -0.86 3.07
N ASN A 19 -9.37 -0.40 3.61
CA ASN A 19 -8.91 -0.77 4.95
C ASN A 19 -9.80 -0.18 6.07
N ALA A 20 -10.44 0.96 5.82
CA ALA A 20 -11.39 1.54 6.76
C ALA A 20 -12.68 0.70 6.89
N LEU A 21 -13.02 -0.10 5.88
CA LEU A 21 -14.15 -1.05 5.93
C LEU A 21 -13.87 -2.25 6.84
N LYS A 22 -12.60 -2.52 7.16
CA LYS A 22 -12.21 -3.65 8.01
C LYS A 22 -12.78 -3.49 9.42
N GLY A 23 -13.71 -4.37 9.78
CA GLY A 23 -14.36 -4.36 11.10
C GLY A 23 -15.49 -3.35 11.27
N LEU A 24 -15.80 -2.48 10.28
CA LEU A 24 -16.91 -1.53 10.37
C LEU A 24 -18.26 -2.16 10.06
N ALA A 25 -18.32 -3.18 9.22
CA ALA A 25 -19.56 -3.82 8.84
C ALA A 25 -19.47 -5.34 8.97
N ALA A 26 -20.38 -5.95 9.75
CA ALA A 26 -20.47 -7.41 9.86
C ALA A 26 -20.70 -8.04 8.48
N GLY A 27 -19.95 -9.10 8.14
CA GLY A 27 -20.04 -9.79 6.84
C GLY A 27 -19.30 -9.09 5.70
N VAL A 28 -18.47 -8.09 5.99
CA VAL A 28 -17.47 -7.55 5.06
C VAL A 28 -16.10 -8.07 5.47
N ASP A 29 -15.46 -8.80 4.57
CA ASP A 29 -14.09 -9.28 4.72
C ASP A 29 -13.15 -8.43 3.87
N VAL A 30 -12.07 -7.96 4.48
CA VAL A 30 -11.05 -7.15 3.81
C VAL A 30 -9.69 -7.80 4.01
N THR A 31 -9.15 -8.36 2.94
CA THR A 31 -7.85 -9.03 2.95
C THR A 31 -6.85 -8.28 2.09
N SER A 32 -5.67 -8.00 2.67
CA SER A 32 -4.54 -7.44 1.91
C SER A 32 -3.69 -8.59 1.36
N ALA A 33 -3.41 -8.57 0.07
CA ALA A 33 -2.60 -9.59 -0.60
C ALA A 33 -1.10 -9.40 -0.28
N SER A 34 -0.67 -8.18 -0.12
CA SER A 34 0.70 -7.82 0.27
C SER A 34 0.71 -6.64 1.25
N GLY A 35 1.89 -6.31 1.78
CA GLY A 35 2.11 -5.12 2.59
C GLY A 35 2.73 -3.97 1.79
N GLN A 36 2.80 -4.07 0.48
CA GLN A 36 3.40 -3.03 -0.36
C GLN A 36 2.56 -1.75 -0.35
N PRO A 37 3.20 -0.58 -0.39
CA PRO A 37 2.52 0.68 -0.62
C PRO A 37 1.67 0.63 -1.89
N GLY A 38 0.45 1.14 -1.81
CA GLY A 38 -0.46 1.21 -2.96
C GLY A 38 -1.22 -0.07 -3.33
N ASP A 39 -0.89 -1.22 -2.74
CA ASP A 39 -1.64 -2.45 -3.02
C ASP A 39 -3.10 -2.34 -2.58
N SER A 40 -3.99 -2.74 -3.48
CA SER A 40 -5.43 -2.74 -3.22
C SER A 40 -5.83 -3.97 -2.40
N PRO A 41 -6.42 -3.81 -1.22
CA PRO A 41 -6.99 -4.93 -0.50
C PRO A 41 -8.21 -5.47 -1.24
N ARG A 42 -8.43 -6.77 -1.13
CA ARG A 42 -9.65 -7.40 -1.64
C ARG A 42 -10.77 -7.24 -0.63
N VAL A 43 -11.86 -6.64 -1.08
CA VAL A 43 -13.08 -6.49 -0.28
C VAL A 43 -14.11 -7.52 -0.76
N ARG A 44 -14.69 -8.25 0.18
CA ARG A 44 -15.75 -9.24 -0.09
C ARG A 44 -16.93 -9.01 0.83
N VAL A 45 -18.13 -9.07 0.27
CA VAL A 45 -19.38 -8.99 1.03
C VAL A 45 -20.04 -10.35 1.01
N ARG A 46 -20.24 -10.97 2.20
CA ARG A 46 -20.81 -12.33 2.36
C ARG A 46 -20.01 -13.47 1.71
N GLY A 47 -18.71 -13.31 1.52
CA GLY A 47 -17.84 -14.37 0.99
C GLY A 47 -17.75 -14.42 -0.53
N ILE A 48 -17.38 -15.59 -1.07
CA ILE A 48 -17.17 -15.81 -2.51
C ILE A 48 -18.44 -16.45 -3.07
N GLY A 49 -19.22 -15.70 -3.84
CA GLY A 49 -20.44 -16.18 -4.50
C GLY A 49 -20.23 -16.67 -5.93
N THR A 50 -19.06 -16.41 -6.53
CA THR A 50 -18.74 -16.75 -7.92
C THR A 50 -17.28 -17.09 -8.07
N ILE A 51 -16.94 -17.94 -9.04
CA ILE A 51 -15.55 -18.27 -9.42
C ILE A 51 -14.88 -17.16 -10.24
N ASN A 52 -15.65 -16.21 -10.76
CA ASN A 52 -15.13 -15.09 -11.53
C ASN A 52 -14.79 -13.91 -10.59
N ASN A 53 -15.27 -12.70 -10.88
CA ASN A 53 -15.08 -11.53 -10.04
C ASN A 53 -16.12 -11.50 -8.92
N SER A 54 -15.67 -11.55 -7.66
CA SER A 54 -16.50 -11.46 -6.45
C SER A 54 -16.40 -10.10 -5.75
N ASP A 55 -15.84 -9.08 -6.41
CA ASP A 55 -15.76 -7.74 -5.86
C ASP A 55 -17.15 -7.09 -5.75
N PRO A 56 -17.44 -6.33 -4.69
CA PRO A 56 -18.68 -5.60 -4.57
C PRO A 56 -18.78 -4.48 -5.59
N LEU A 57 -20.00 -4.05 -5.89
CA LEU A 57 -20.23 -2.85 -6.68
C LEU A 57 -20.05 -1.61 -5.81
N TYR A 58 -19.15 -0.72 -6.22
CA TYR A 58 -18.96 0.57 -5.55
C TYR A 58 -19.82 1.65 -6.23
N ILE A 59 -20.50 2.45 -5.40
CA ILE A 59 -21.29 3.58 -5.85
C ILE A 59 -20.87 4.80 -5.03
N VAL A 60 -20.32 5.80 -5.72
CA VAL A 60 -19.91 7.06 -5.08
C VAL A 60 -20.83 8.19 -5.55
N ASP A 61 -21.49 8.83 -4.60
CA ASP A 61 -22.48 9.90 -4.85
C ASP A 61 -23.53 9.53 -5.92
N GLY A 62 -23.96 8.28 -5.92
CA GLY A 62 -24.96 7.74 -6.85
C GLY A 62 -24.42 7.23 -8.18
N MET A 63 -23.11 7.38 -8.45
CA MET A 63 -22.47 6.90 -9.67
C MET A 63 -21.79 5.55 -9.45
N PRO A 64 -22.11 4.52 -10.24
CA PRO A 64 -21.41 3.23 -10.18
C PRO A 64 -20.00 3.34 -10.76
N ILE A 65 -19.03 2.78 -10.04
CA ILE A 65 -17.63 2.85 -10.41
C ILE A 65 -17.09 1.47 -10.67
N GLY A 66 -16.18 1.36 -11.64
CA GLY A 66 -15.38 0.18 -11.88
C GLY A 66 -14.07 0.25 -11.10
N GLY A 67 -13.68 -0.83 -10.43
CA GLY A 67 -12.48 -0.89 -9.60
C GLY A 67 -12.76 -0.60 -8.12
N GLY A 68 -11.73 -0.30 -7.36
CA GLY A 68 -11.82 -0.03 -5.92
C GLY A 68 -12.09 1.44 -5.58
N LEU A 69 -12.00 1.77 -4.30
CA LEU A 69 -12.19 3.14 -3.78
C LEU A 69 -10.89 3.97 -3.76
N ASP A 70 -9.91 3.59 -4.52
CA ASP A 70 -8.56 4.19 -4.49
C ASP A 70 -8.55 5.68 -4.83
N PHE A 71 -9.48 6.09 -5.69
CA PHE A 71 -9.60 7.49 -6.14
C PHE A 71 -10.33 8.39 -5.14
N VAL A 72 -10.93 7.84 -4.08
CA VAL A 72 -11.59 8.62 -3.05
C VAL A 72 -10.63 8.82 -1.87
N ASN A 73 -10.36 10.09 -1.55
CA ASN A 73 -9.63 10.39 -0.33
C ASN A 73 -10.50 10.06 0.88
N PRO A 74 -10.04 9.25 1.85
CA PRO A 74 -10.80 8.95 3.06
C PRO A 74 -11.33 10.19 3.79
N ASN A 75 -10.58 11.29 3.75
CA ASN A 75 -10.96 12.55 4.39
C ASN A 75 -12.16 13.24 3.70
N ASP A 76 -12.48 12.89 2.44
CA ASP A 76 -13.61 13.45 1.70
C ASP A 76 -14.92 12.70 1.93
N ILE A 77 -14.90 11.61 2.71
CA ILE A 77 -16.06 10.76 2.91
C ILE A 77 -16.89 11.26 4.08
N GLU A 78 -18.20 11.30 3.87
CA GLU A 78 -19.20 11.59 4.91
C GLU A 78 -19.73 10.31 5.53
N SER A 79 -20.15 9.35 4.67
CA SER A 79 -20.68 8.05 5.13
C SER A 79 -20.39 6.92 4.16
N ILE A 80 -20.37 5.69 4.70
CA ILE A 80 -20.30 4.46 3.93
C ILE A 80 -21.41 3.54 4.42
N GLU A 81 -22.16 3.02 3.47
CA GLU A 81 -23.21 2.05 3.71
C GLU A 81 -22.96 0.79 2.88
N VAL A 82 -23.19 -0.37 3.48
CA VAL A 82 -23.02 -1.65 2.79
C VAL A 82 -24.38 -2.33 2.63
N LEU A 83 -24.85 -2.39 1.39
CA LEU A 83 -26.08 -3.11 1.05
C LEU A 83 -25.73 -4.58 0.81
N LYS A 84 -26.13 -5.41 1.75
CA LYS A 84 -25.82 -6.84 1.72
C LYS A 84 -26.95 -7.66 1.10
N ASP A 85 -28.18 -7.18 1.20
CA ASP A 85 -29.37 -7.91 0.80
C ASP A 85 -29.69 -7.70 -0.67
N ALA A 86 -30.13 -8.77 -1.33
CA ALA A 86 -30.54 -8.73 -2.73
C ALA A 86 -31.66 -7.71 -2.99
N ALA A 87 -32.58 -7.54 -2.03
CA ALA A 87 -33.65 -6.55 -2.12
C ALA A 87 -33.11 -5.11 -2.15
N SER A 88 -32.17 -4.79 -1.28
CA SER A 88 -31.54 -3.46 -1.23
C SER A 88 -30.67 -3.19 -2.45
N GLY A 89 -30.05 -4.24 -3.02
CA GLY A 89 -29.22 -4.16 -4.23
C GLY A 89 -30.00 -4.19 -5.53
N ALA A 90 -31.31 -4.52 -5.52
CA ALA A 90 -32.10 -4.77 -6.73
C ALA A 90 -32.12 -3.60 -7.73
N ILE A 91 -32.07 -2.36 -7.25
CA ILE A 91 -32.01 -1.15 -8.08
C ILE A 91 -30.74 -1.06 -8.94
N TYR A 92 -29.68 -1.79 -8.56
CA TYR A 92 -28.38 -1.80 -9.27
C TYR A 92 -28.21 -3.04 -10.18
N GLY A 93 -29.25 -3.89 -10.28
CA GLY A 93 -29.30 -5.04 -11.16
C GLY A 93 -28.32 -6.15 -10.79
N ALA A 94 -27.96 -6.98 -11.78
CA ALA A 94 -27.10 -8.16 -11.59
C ALA A 94 -25.71 -7.83 -11.01
N ARG A 95 -25.21 -6.64 -11.23
CA ARG A 95 -23.89 -6.18 -10.69
C ARG A 95 -23.89 -6.09 -9.15
N ALA A 96 -25.07 -6.01 -8.52
CA ALA A 96 -25.20 -5.99 -7.06
C ALA A 96 -25.17 -7.38 -6.40
N ALA A 97 -25.04 -8.46 -7.17
CA ALA A 97 -25.07 -9.83 -6.64
C ALA A 97 -23.99 -10.09 -5.58
N ASN A 98 -22.84 -9.44 -5.70
CA ASN A 98 -21.72 -9.54 -4.75
C ASN A 98 -21.78 -8.48 -3.62
N GLY A 99 -22.93 -7.80 -3.46
CA GLY A 99 -23.11 -6.68 -2.53
C GLY A 99 -22.79 -5.32 -3.15
N VAL A 100 -23.29 -4.26 -2.51
CA VAL A 100 -23.07 -2.88 -2.94
C VAL A 100 -22.51 -2.07 -1.79
N ILE A 101 -21.49 -1.27 -2.07
CA ILE A 101 -20.88 -0.33 -1.13
C ILE A 101 -21.23 1.08 -1.62
N LEU A 102 -22.08 1.77 -0.85
CA LEU A 102 -22.46 3.14 -1.11
C LEU A 102 -21.51 4.07 -0.36
N VAL A 103 -20.90 4.99 -1.06
CA VAL A 103 -20.03 6.02 -0.50
C VAL A 103 -20.65 7.38 -0.77
N THR A 104 -20.97 8.08 0.30
CA THR A 104 -21.42 9.47 0.24
C THR A 104 -20.27 10.38 0.61
N THR A 105 -20.00 11.37 -0.22
CA THR A 105 -18.91 12.29 0.03
C THR A 105 -19.39 13.61 0.63
N LYS A 106 -18.48 14.29 1.31
CA LYS A 106 -18.74 15.56 1.97
C LYS A 106 -19.23 16.61 0.97
N LYS A 107 -20.17 17.42 1.43
CA LYS A 107 -20.71 18.59 0.74
C LYS A 107 -20.46 19.83 1.57
N GLY A 108 -20.60 21.01 0.96
CA GLY A 108 -20.55 22.26 1.70
C GLY A 108 -21.72 22.36 2.71
N LYS A 109 -21.48 23.01 3.83
CA LYS A 109 -22.52 23.31 4.83
C LYS A 109 -22.82 24.80 4.79
N MET A 110 -24.10 25.16 5.02
CA MET A 110 -24.53 26.56 5.06
C MET A 110 -23.68 27.37 6.03
N GLY A 111 -23.18 28.52 5.59
CA GLY A 111 -22.34 29.40 6.36
C GLY A 111 -21.17 29.95 5.57
N LYS A 112 -20.25 30.57 6.30
CA LYS A 112 -19.01 31.12 5.73
C LYS A 112 -18.14 29.99 5.17
N ALA A 113 -17.35 30.32 4.14
CA ALA A 113 -16.33 29.42 3.61
C ALA A 113 -15.39 28.94 4.72
N GLN A 114 -15.17 27.62 4.77
CA GLN A 114 -14.23 26.98 5.68
C GLN A 114 -13.07 26.41 4.88
N ILE A 115 -11.86 26.73 5.32
CA ILE A 115 -10.63 26.17 4.78
C ILE A 115 -10.02 25.33 5.85
N ASN A 116 -9.78 24.05 5.57
CA ASN A 116 -9.10 23.14 6.47
C ASN A 116 -7.85 22.60 5.79
N TYR A 117 -6.76 22.54 6.53
CA TYR A 117 -5.53 21.92 6.12
C TYR A 117 -5.13 20.85 7.14
N ASN A 118 -4.97 19.62 6.69
CA ASN A 118 -4.49 18.51 7.48
C ASN A 118 -3.12 18.08 6.94
N PHE A 119 -2.18 17.97 7.86
CA PHE A 119 -0.84 17.44 7.56
C PHE A 119 -0.54 16.31 8.53
N SER A 120 -0.03 15.23 7.99
CA SER A 120 0.56 14.17 8.81
C SER A 120 1.87 13.69 8.21
N TYR A 121 2.84 13.49 9.08
CA TYR A 121 4.13 12.91 8.76
C TYR A 121 4.41 11.79 9.74
N GLY A 122 4.88 10.68 9.23
CA GLY A 122 5.27 9.55 10.04
C GLY A 122 6.32 8.73 9.34
N TRP A 123 6.77 7.70 10.00
CA TRP A 123 7.70 6.71 9.46
C TRP A 123 7.28 5.33 9.90
N GLN A 124 7.67 4.35 9.12
CA GLN A 124 7.39 2.94 9.36
C GLN A 124 8.66 2.12 9.26
N SER A 125 8.71 1.05 10.06
CA SER A 125 9.78 0.07 10.06
C SER A 125 9.19 -1.31 10.23
N ALA A 126 9.97 -2.35 9.92
CA ALA A 126 9.53 -3.71 10.14
C ALA A 126 9.31 -3.98 11.64
N TRP A 127 8.11 -4.43 12.00
CA TRP A 127 7.75 -4.80 13.36
C TRP A 127 8.65 -5.91 13.92
N LYS A 128 8.92 -6.93 13.08
CA LYS A 128 9.73 -8.08 13.44
C LYS A 128 10.40 -8.63 12.19
N ARG A 129 11.66 -8.97 12.32
CA ARG A 129 12.41 -9.73 11.32
C ARG A 129 12.47 -11.21 11.73
N ARG A 130 12.78 -12.08 10.81
CA ARG A 130 12.98 -13.50 11.09
C ARG A 130 14.36 -13.71 11.70
N ASP A 131 14.43 -14.59 12.70
CA ASP A 131 15.70 -15.07 13.20
C ASP A 131 16.34 -15.96 12.13
N VAL A 132 17.56 -15.66 11.73
CA VAL A 132 18.35 -16.44 10.76
C VAL A 132 19.65 -16.91 11.41
N THR A 133 20.27 -17.93 10.83
CA THR A 133 21.50 -18.53 11.36
C THR A 133 22.71 -17.63 11.15
N SER A 134 23.65 -17.67 12.09
CA SER A 134 24.97 -17.06 11.91
C SER A 134 25.78 -17.78 10.81
N ALA A 135 26.83 -17.14 10.30
CA ALA A 135 27.74 -17.75 9.31
C ALA A 135 28.35 -19.07 9.85
N THR A 136 28.75 -19.10 11.11
CA THR A 136 29.30 -20.30 11.76
C THR A 136 28.26 -21.42 11.85
N ASP A 137 27.05 -21.13 12.38
CA ASP A 137 25.98 -22.12 12.49
C ASP A 137 25.56 -22.64 11.12
N TYR A 138 25.45 -21.75 10.13
CA TYR A 138 25.17 -22.12 8.75
C TYR A 138 26.22 -23.10 8.21
N ALA A 139 27.52 -22.82 8.39
CA ALA A 139 28.59 -23.69 7.94
C ALA A 139 28.58 -25.06 8.65
N ILE A 140 28.29 -25.09 9.96
CA ILE A 140 28.15 -26.34 10.72
C ILE A 140 26.98 -27.17 10.16
N LEU A 141 25.81 -26.56 9.98
CA LEU A 141 24.62 -27.23 9.47
C LEU A 141 24.83 -27.76 8.04
N GLN A 142 25.51 -26.98 7.18
CA GLN A 142 25.83 -27.44 5.82
C GLN A 142 26.80 -28.61 5.82
N ASN A 143 27.82 -28.58 6.68
CA ASN A 143 28.74 -29.71 6.84
C ASN A 143 28.02 -30.95 7.35
N GLU A 144 27.13 -30.81 8.34
CA GLU A 144 26.33 -31.93 8.87
C GLU A 144 25.43 -32.54 7.79
N ALA A 145 24.75 -31.69 7.02
CA ALA A 145 23.90 -32.13 5.91
C ALA A 145 24.70 -32.92 4.87
N ASN A 146 25.87 -32.45 4.49
CA ASN A 146 26.75 -33.13 3.53
C ASN A 146 27.25 -34.48 4.06
N VAL A 147 27.73 -34.51 5.30
CA VAL A 147 28.22 -35.74 5.91
C VAL A 147 27.11 -36.78 6.03
N ASN A 148 25.91 -36.36 6.43
CA ASN A 148 24.72 -37.21 6.45
C ASN A 148 24.33 -37.73 5.08
N GLY A 149 24.62 -36.93 4.03
CA GLY A 149 24.44 -37.32 2.62
C GLY A 149 25.61 -38.16 2.04
N GLY A 150 26.57 -38.55 2.86
CA GLY A 150 27.74 -39.35 2.45
C GLY A 150 28.80 -38.54 1.68
N GLN A 151 28.78 -37.22 1.78
CA GLN A 151 29.71 -36.29 1.14
C GLN A 151 30.74 -35.77 2.12
N ALA A 152 31.84 -35.21 1.63
CA ALA A 152 32.81 -34.51 2.49
C ALA A 152 32.22 -33.17 2.99
N PRO A 153 32.69 -32.68 4.17
CA PRO A 153 32.38 -31.33 4.64
C PRO A 153 32.74 -30.28 3.60
N ILE A 154 31.85 -29.27 3.41
CA ILE A 154 32.11 -28.15 2.52
C ILE A 154 33.13 -27.18 3.13
N TYR A 155 32.97 -26.88 4.40
CA TYR A 155 33.81 -25.93 5.13
C TYR A 155 34.81 -26.68 6.00
N ALA A 156 36.11 -26.51 5.71
CA ALA A 156 37.16 -27.17 6.47
C ALA A 156 37.20 -26.75 7.94
N ASP A 157 36.98 -25.46 8.19
CA ASP A 157 36.89 -24.88 9.53
C ASP A 157 35.70 -23.90 9.61
N PRO A 158 34.55 -24.29 10.17
CA PRO A 158 33.37 -23.44 10.34
C PRO A 158 33.60 -22.21 11.25
N TYR A 159 34.66 -22.20 12.04
CA TYR A 159 34.98 -21.10 12.95
C TYR A 159 35.91 -20.05 12.36
N ASN A 160 36.58 -20.36 11.23
CA ASN A 160 37.50 -19.48 10.51
C ASN A 160 37.09 -19.31 9.04
N LEU A 161 35.88 -18.82 8.85
CA LEU A 161 35.32 -18.62 7.53
C LEU A 161 35.93 -17.36 6.84
N ILE A 162 36.05 -17.44 5.53
CA ILE A 162 36.59 -16.37 4.66
C ILE A 162 35.51 -16.10 3.59
N ASP A 163 35.22 -14.82 3.34
CA ASP A 163 34.32 -14.39 2.29
C ASP A 163 34.94 -14.44 0.89
N ALA A 164 34.18 -14.14 -0.15
CA ALA A 164 34.64 -14.14 -1.54
C ALA A 164 35.75 -13.07 -1.82
N ASN A 165 35.85 -12.06 -0.98
CA ASN A 165 36.88 -11.01 -1.08
C ASN A 165 38.19 -11.39 -0.31
N GLY A 166 38.23 -12.55 0.34
CA GLY A 166 39.35 -13.00 1.14
C GLY A 166 39.36 -12.46 2.58
N ASN A 167 38.30 -11.82 3.04
CA ASN A 167 38.21 -11.28 4.39
C ASN A 167 37.68 -12.32 5.36
N SER A 168 38.21 -12.33 6.59
CA SER A 168 37.69 -13.18 7.67
C SER A 168 36.32 -12.72 8.09
N ILE A 169 35.34 -13.64 8.06
CA ILE A 169 33.99 -13.41 8.54
C ILE A 169 33.98 -13.45 10.06
N LYS A 170 33.59 -12.35 10.69
CA LYS A 170 33.50 -12.21 12.12
C LYS A 170 32.06 -12.13 12.57
N GLY A 171 31.75 -12.82 13.69
CA GLY A 171 30.44 -12.75 14.31
C GLY A 171 29.33 -13.42 13.47
N PHE A 172 28.27 -12.67 13.19
CA PHE A 172 27.08 -13.20 12.53
C PHE A 172 27.28 -13.49 11.04
N GLY A 173 28.21 -12.79 10.39
CA GLY A 173 28.33 -12.75 8.93
C GLY A 173 27.40 -11.69 8.31
N THR A 174 26.92 -11.91 7.09
CA THR A 174 26.01 -11.00 6.41
C THR A 174 24.57 -11.27 6.82
N ASP A 175 23.92 -10.31 7.48
CA ASP A 175 22.47 -10.31 7.63
C ASP A 175 21.82 -9.65 6.41
N TRP A 176 21.33 -10.46 5.50
CA TRP A 176 20.68 -10.01 4.28
C TRP A 176 19.39 -9.22 4.55
N GLN A 177 18.75 -9.44 5.69
CA GLN A 177 17.56 -8.68 6.07
C GLN A 177 17.92 -7.22 6.37
N ASP A 178 19.08 -6.95 6.98
CA ASP A 178 19.54 -5.57 7.24
C ASP A 178 19.76 -4.78 5.94
N LEU A 179 20.14 -5.47 4.85
CA LEU A 179 20.33 -4.85 3.54
C LEU A 179 19.02 -4.62 2.78
N VAL A 180 18.02 -5.48 3.05
CA VAL A 180 16.73 -5.47 2.34
C VAL A 180 15.71 -4.59 3.03
N PHE A 181 15.72 -4.51 4.35
CA PHE A 181 14.78 -3.66 5.08
C PHE A 181 15.26 -2.21 5.13
N TYR A 182 14.33 -1.32 4.81
CA TYR A 182 14.49 0.12 4.96
C TYR A 182 13.77 0.57 6.23
N ASP A 183 14.55 0.94 7.24
CA ASP A 183 14.01 1.46 8.50
C ASP A 183 13.66 2.95 8.37
N ASN A 184 12.62 3.37 9.08
CA ASN A 184 12.10 4.74 9.07
C ASN A 184 11.63 5.22 7.69
N ALA A 185 11.03 4.31 6.89
CA ALA A 185 10.43 4.67 5.62
C ALA A 185 9.36 5.77 5.82
N PRO A 186 9.49 6.94 5.15
CA PRO A 186 8.61 8.07 5.39
C PRO A 186 7.20 7.83 4.83
N VAL A 187 6.23 8.41 5.52
CA VAL A 187 4.84 8.51 5.06
C VAL A 187 4.36 9.92 5.27
N VAL A 188 3.90 10.55 4.20
CA VAL A 188 3.49 11.96 4.18
C VAL A 188 2.08 12.08 3.66
N ASN A 189 1.25 12.89 4.31
CA ASN A 189 -0.07 13.23 3.81
C ASN A 189 -0.35 14.72 3.98
N HIS A 190 -0.85 15.34 2.91
CA HIS A 190 -1.32 16.72 2.87
C HIS A 190 -2.72 16.75 2.30
N ASP A 191 -3.67 17.30 3.04
CA ASP A 191 -5.04 17.48 2.58
C ASP A 191 -5.48 18.93 2.80
N VAL A 192 -5.93 19.56 1.74
CA VAL A 192 -6.55 20.90 1.77
C VAL A 192 -8.00 20.76 1.35
N THR A 193 -8.92 21.30 2.14
CA THR A 193 -10.34 21.34 1.77
C THR A 193 -10.88 22.76 1.89
N VAL A 194 -11.71 23.13 0.91
CA VAL A 194 -12.44 24.40 0.92
C VAL A 194 -13.91 24.08 0.73
N SER A 195 -14.74 24.45 1.69
CA SER A 195 -16.17 24.13 1.65
C SER A 195 -17.02 25.30 2.15
N GLY A 196 -18.23 25.39 1.63
CA GLY A 196 -19.20 26.39 2.06
C GLY A 196 -20.51 26.23 1.31
N ALA A 197 -21.54 26.90 1.78
CA ALA A 197 -22.80 26.96 1.08
C ALA A 197 -23.49 28.29 1.34
N SER A 198 -24.23 28.74 0.32
CA SER A 198 -25.19 29.82 0.35
C SER A 198 -26.52 29.33 -0.22
N GLU A 199 -27.54 30.17 -0.25
CA GLU A 199 -28.82 29.81 -0.89
C GLU A 199 -28.70 29.39 -2.35
N LYS A 200 -27.67 29.89 -3.06
CA LYS A 200 -27.50 29.66 -4.50
C LYS A 200 -26.41 28.64 -4.85
N VAL A 201 -25.45 28.45 -3.97
CA VAL A 201 -24.28 27.61 -4.28
C VAL A 201 -23.88 26.82 -3.04
N ASN A 202 -23.68 25.52 -3.22
CA ASN A 202 -23.05 24.63 -2.27
C ASN A 202 -21.80 24.06 -2.92
N TYR A 203 -20.64 24.17 -2.26
CA TYR A 203 -19.37 23.69 -2.82
C TYR A 203 -18.52 22.99 -1.78
N TYR A 204 -17.83 21.96 -2.22
CA TYR A 204 -16.78 21.25 -1.53
C TYR A 204 -15.65 20.98 -2.52
N LEU A 205 -14.47 21.52 -2.24
CA LEU A 205 -13.26 21.33 -3.04
C LEU A 205 -12.22 20.67 -2.13
N SER A 206 -11.53 19.65 -2.64
CA SER A 206 -10.42 19.02 -1.93
C SER A 206 -9.23 18.79 -2.84
N LEU A 207 -8.04 18.91 -2.25
CA LEU A 207 -6.76 18.59 -2.85
C LEU A 207 -6.00 17.74 -1.82
N GLY A 208 -5.66 16.51 -2.18
CA GLY A 208 -4.90 15.60 -1.33
C GLY A 208 -3.64 15.13 -2.03
N TYR A 209 -2.52 15.14 -1.31
CA TYR A 209 -1.27 14.50 -1.71
C TYR A 209 -0.85 13.51 -0.64
N TYR A 210 -0.62 12.29 -1.04
CA TYR A 210 -0.16 11.20 -0.19
C TYR A 210 1.07 10.56 -0.80
N SER A 211 2.12 10.34 0.01
CA SER A 211 3.33 9.63 -0.37
C SER A 211 3.70 8.63 0.72
N GLN A 212 4.06 7.43 0.33
CA GLN A 212 4.48 6.36 1.22
C GLN A 212 5.63 5.58 0.61
N ASP A 213 6.76 5.55 1.30
CA ASP A 213 7.86 4.65 0.96
C ASP A 213 7.65 3.28 1.62
N GLY A 214 8.03 2.23 0.91
CA GLY A 214 7.99 0.88 1.43
C GLY A 214 9.20 0.57 2.31
N ILE A 215 9.02 -0.41 3.18
CA ILE A 215 10.06 -0.88 4.11
C ILE A 215 10.94 -1.99 3.51
N VAL A 216 10.74 -2.37 2.25
CA VAL A 216 11.46 -3.44 1.55
C VAL A 216 12.08 -2.92 0.27
N GLY A 217 13.31 -3.34 -0.02
CA GLY A 217 14.09 -2.96 -1.20
C GLY A 217 15.43 -2.30 -0.85
N GLY A 218 15.64 -1.93 0.39
CA GLY A 218 16.90 -1.33 0.86
C GLY A 218 17.26 -0.06 0.10
N ASN A 219 18.54 0.13 -0.15
CA ASN A 219 19.07 1.30 -0.86
C ASN A 219 19.02 1.16 -2.40
N HIS A 220 18.59 0.01 -2.93
CA HIS A 220 18.61 -0.30 -4.37
C HIS A 220 17.25 -0.20 -5.07
N GLY A 221 16.30 0.51 -4.48
CA GLY A 221 14.98 0.72 -5.07
C GLY A 221 13.87 0.09 -4.24
N HIS A 222 13.54 0.73 -3.14
CA HIS A 222 12.38 0.36 -2.33
C HIS A 222 11.08 0.67 -3.05
N SER A 223 10.02 -0.01 -2.65
CA SER A 223 8.68 0.28 -3.15
C SER A 223 8.24 1.68 -2.69
N ASN A 224 7.52 2.37 -3.57
CA ASN A 224 6.98 3.71 -3.31
C ASN A 224 5.58 3.82 -3.87
N TYR A 225 4.77 4.64 -3.26
CA TYR A 225 3.42 4.97 -3.72
C TYR A 225 3.11 6.44 -3.47
N ASP A 226 2.86 7.17 -4.55
CA ASP A 226 2.41 8.54 -4.54
C ASP A 226 1.00 8.66 -5.11
N ARG A 227 0.17 9.47 -4.49
CA ARG A 227 -1.19 9.74 -4.93
C ARG A 227 -1.52 11.22 -4.81
N LEU A 228 -1.92 11.81 -5.92
CA LEU A 228 -2.55 13.13 -5.97
C LEU A 228 -4.05 12.96 -6.24
N THR A 229 -4.89 13.56 -5.41
CA THR A 229 -6.35 13.57 -5.58
C THR A 229 -6.86 15.00 -5.64
N ILE A 230 -7.74 15.27 -6.59
CA ILE A 230 -8.44 16.55 -6.70
C ILE A 230 -9.93 16.22 -6.82
N ARG A 231 -10.74 16.87 -6.02
CA ARG A 231 -12.17 16.68 -6.03
C ARG A 231 -12.92 18.00 -5.96
N SER A 232 -14.00 18.08 -6.71
CA SER A 232 -14.97 19.16 -6.65
C SER A 232 -16.38 18.57 -6.61
N ASN A 233 -17.16 18.92 -5.60
CA ASN A 233 -18.58 18.62 -5.52
C ASN A 233 -19.30 19.96 -5.34
N THR A 234 -19.94 20.45 -6.40
CA THR A 234 -20.58 21.77 -6.42
C THR A 234 -22.01 21.65 -6.92
N GLN A 235 -22.91 22.27 -6.21
CA GLN A 235 -24.33 22.35 -6.59
C GLN A 235 -24.74 23.81 -6.68
N TYR A 236 -25.35 24.17 -7.82
CA TYR A 236 -25.88 25.50 -8.11
C TYR A 236 -27.40 25.45 -8.13
N ASN A 237 -28.04 26.25 -7.32
CA ASN A 237 -29.47 26.51 -7.43
C ASN A 237 -29.68 27.69 -8.39
N LEU A 238 -29.93 27.41 -9.65
CA LEU A 238 -30.06 28.41 -10.71
C LEU A 238 -31.43 29.08 -10.69
N ILE A 239 -32.47 28.32 -10.36
CA ILE A 239 -33.82 28.79 -10.23
C ILE A 239 -34.39 28.20 -8.93
N ASP A 240 -34.72 29.07 -8.00
CA ASP A 240 -35.35 28.69 -6.75
C ASP A 240 -36.91 28.66 -6.89
N ALA A 241 -37.53 27.86 -6.04
CA ALA A 241 -39.00 27.70 -6.05
C ALA A 241 -39.73 28.88 -5.36
N SER A 242 -39.01 29.95 -4.99
CA SER A 242 -39.62 31.08 -4.24
C SER A 242 -40.62 31.92 -5.08
N LYS A 243 -40.58 31.75 -6.41
CA LYS A 243 -41.50 32.42 -7.33
C LYS A 243 -42.19 31.43 -8.24
N GLU A 244 -43.51 31.38 -8.20
CA GLU A 244 -44.27 30.60 -9.18
C GLU A 244 -44.02 31.13 -10.58
N ARG A 245 -43.56 30.26 -11.46
CA ARG A 245 -43.35 30.52 -12.88
C ARG A 245 -44.15 29.48 -13.67
N GLY A 246 -44.67 29.90 -14.82
CA GLY A 246 -45.61 29.05 -15.57
C GLY A 246 -44.99 27.75 -16.11
N PHE A 247 -43.69 27.66 -16.27
CA PHE A 247 -43.05 26.50 -16.91
C PHE A 247 -41.96 25.83 -16.02
N LEU A 248 -41.07 26.61 -15.40
CA LEU A 248 -39.91 26.09 -14.67
C LEU A 248 -39.78 26.78 -13.30
N ASN A 249 -40.09 26.07 -12.23
CA ASN A 249 -40.08 26.63 -10.86
C ASN A 249 -38.77 26.34 -10.11
N LYS A 250 -38.02 25.29 -10.49
CA LYS A 250 -36.78 24.91 -9.85
C LYS A 250 -35.79 24.37 -10.87
N LEU A 251 -34.53 24.83 -10.80
CA LEU A 251 -33.43 24.30 -11.59
C LEU A 251 -32.16 24.23 -10.74
N ASP A 252 -31.73 23.02 -10.45
CA ASP A 252 -30.47 22.75 -9.78
C ASP A 252 -29.48 22.14 -10.78
N LEU A 253 -28.24 22.64 -10.77
CA LEU A 253 -27.12 22.09 -11.53
C LEU A 253 -26.09 21.53 -10.56
N GLY A 254 -25.85 20.21 -10.62
CA GLY A 254 -24.81 19.53 -9.85
C GLY A 254 -23.61 19.20 -10.74
N VAL A 255 -22.42 19.53 -10.27
CA VAL A 255 -21.14 19.18 -10.92
C VAL A 255 -20.29 18.44 -9.91
N ASN A 256 -19.97 17.18 -10.21
CA ASN A 256 -19.09 16.35 -9.41
C ASN A 256 -17.90 15.92 -10.28
N LEU A 257 -16.71 16.40 -9.90
CA LEU A 257 -15.44 16.10 -10.57
C LEU A 257 -14.52 15.39 -9.58
N ALA A 258 -13.93 14.29 -10.01
CA ALA A 258 -12.87 13.61 -9.29
C ALA A 258 -11.72 13.30 -10.25
N TYR A 259 -10.51 13.67 -9.86
CA TYR A 259 -9.28 13.36 -10.58
C TYR A 259 -8.30 12.70 -9.62
N MET A 260 -7.66 11.65 -10.08
CA MET A 260 -6.59 10.98 -9.34
C MET A 260 -5.43 10.69 -10.28
N ARG A 261 -4.23 10.91 -9.76
CA ARG A 261 -2.99 10.44 -10.37
C ARG A 261 -2.23 9.64 -9.32
N THR A 262 -1.82 8.43 -9.67
CA THR A 262 -0.97 7.59 -8.85
C THR A 262 0.33 7.28 -9.57
N HIS A 263 1.39 7.18 -8.80
CA HIS A 263 2.66 6.59 -9.22
C HIS A 263 3.02 5.51 -8.20
N SER A 264 3.38 4.33 -8.66
CA SER A 264 3.71 3.21 -7.79
C SER A 264 4.90 2.45 -8.35
N THR A 265 5.90 2.24 -7.50
CA THR A 265 7.02 1.35 -7.76
C THR A 265 6.92 0.19 -6.77
N GLY A 266 6.87 -1.03 -7.27
CA GLY A 266 6.77 -2.24 -6.45
C GLY A 266 8.07 -3.03 -6.45
N VAL A 267 8.25 -3.84 -5.43
CA VAL A 267 9.30 -4.87 -5.39
C VAL A 267 8.66 -6.25 -5.63
N GLY A 268 9.41 -7.16 -6.25
CA GLY A 268 8.93 -8.53 -6.48
C GLY A 268 8.59 -9.23 -5.16
N THR A 269 7.38 -9.76 -5.05
CA THR A 269 6.89 -10.48 -3.88
C THR A 269 6.26 -11.81 -4.27
N ASN A 270 6.11 -12.72 -3.28
CA ASN A 270 5.38 -13.99 -3.44
C ASN A 270 5.96 -14.96 -4.50
N SER A 271 7.23 -14.82 -4.84
CA SER A 271 7.96 -15.76 -5.69
C SER A 271 9.16 -16.31 -4.95
N GLU A 272 9.36 -17.61 -5.00
CA GLU A 272 10.52 -18.29 -4.41
C GLU A 272 11.83 -17.81 -5.03
N PHE A 273 11.82 -17.50 -6.32
CA PHE A 273 13.01 -17.09 -7.08
C PHE A 273 13.05 -15.60 -7.43
N GLY A 274 12.00 -14.85 -7.14
CA GLY A 274 11.89 -13.42 -7.47
C GLY A 274 11.49 -12.53 -6.31
N SER A 275 11.43 -13.07 -5.09
CA SER A 275 11.09 -12.31 -3.90
C SER A 275 12.34 -11.80 -3.20
N ILE A 276 12.51 -10.50 -3.09
CA ILE A 276 13.60 -9.89 -2.30
C ILE A 276 13.63 -10.44 -0.87
N LEU A 277 12.45 -10.54 -0.22
CA LEU A 277 12.34 -11.11 1.13
C LEU A 277 12.68 -12.59 1.18
N GLY A 278 12.23 -13.37 0.20
CA GLY A 278 12.60 -14.78 0.08
C GLY A 278 14.10 -14.94 -0.07
N SER A 279 14.71 -14.20 -0.99
CA SER A 279 16.15 -14.23 -1.21
C SER A 279 16.94 -13.86 0.04
N ALA A 280 16.52 -12.86 0.79
CA ALA A 280 17.17 -12.44 2.03
C ALA A 280 17.16 -13.52 3.14
N LEU A 281 16.19 -14.45 3.09
CA LEU A 281 16.13 -15.58 4.04
C LEU A 281 16.93 -16.81 3.59
N TYR A 282 17.13 -16.98 2.27
CA TYR A 282 17.80 -18.15 1.71
C TYR A 282 19.29 -17.94 1.43
N LEU A 283 19.70 -16.68 1.23
CA LEU A 283 21.09 -16.38 0.95
C LEU A 283 22.01 -16.72 2.13
N SER A 284 23.15 -17.34 1.79
CA SER A 284 24.14 -17.72 2.79
C SER A 284 24.71 -16.50 3.51
N PRO A 285 24.79 -16.49 4.84
CA PRO A 285 25.43 -15.41 5.59
C PRO A 285 26.96 -15.36 5.41
N ILE A 286 27.55 -16.31 4.69
CA ILE A 286 28.97 -16.34 4.33
C ILE A 286 29.22 -15.46 3.08
N LEU A 287 28.21 -15.23 2.26
CA LEU A 287 28.33 -14.38 1.09
C LEU A 287 28.47 -12.91 1.50
N THR A 288 29.28 -12.19 0.74
CA THR A 288 29.42 -10.75 0.88
C THR A 288 28.47 -10.00 -0.04
N PRO A 289 27.86 -8.89 0.40
CA PRO A 289 26.95 -8.10 -0.44
C PRO A 289 27.65 -7.38 -1.60
N THR A 290 28.96 -7.15 -1.49
CA THR A 290 29.77 -6.46 -2.52
C THR A 290 31.01 -7.28 -2.82
N LEU A 291 31.28 -7.55 -4.08
CA LEU A 291 32.50 -8.16 -4.54
C LEU A 291 33.54 -7.08 -4.90
N THR A 292 34.78 -7.32 -4.58
CA THR A 292 35.93 -6.41 -4.87
C THR A 292 37.11 -7.17 -5.45
N GLY A 293 38.03 -6.46 -6.13
CA GLY A 293 39.28 -7.04 -6.69
C GLY A 293 38.98 -8.20 -7.65
N ASP A 294 39.77 -9.24 -7.58
CA ASP A 294 39.70 -10.41 -8.47
C ASP A 294 38.35 -11.10 -8.47
N ALA A 295 37.61 -11.08 -7.34
CA ALA A 295 36.28 -11.65 -7.24
C ALA A 295 35.24 -10.87 -8.07
N ALA A 296 35.35 -9.54 -8.05
CA ALA A 296 34.50 -8.67 -8.87
C ALA A 296 34.84 -8.82 -10.36
N GLU A 297 36.12 -8.83 -10.73
CA GLU A 297 36.56 -9.00 -12.12
C GLU A 297 36.07 -10.33 -12.71
N LYS A 298 36.19 -11.42 -11.95
CA LYS A 298 35.68 -12.73 -12.35
C LYS A 298 34.17 -12.75 -12.54
N MET A 299 33.42 -12.06 -11.67
CA MET A 299 31.97 -11.95 -11.78
C MET A 299 31.60 -11.18 -13.05
N ILE A 300 32.24 -10.03 -13.29
CA ILE A 300 32.00 -9.19 -14.47
C ILE A 300 32.29 -9.99 -15.75
N GLU A 301 33.40 -10.73 -15.81
CA GLU A 301 33.73 -11.55 -16.97
C GLU A 301 32.74 -12.70 -17.18
N THR A 302 32.28 -13.33 -16.09
CA THR A 302 31.30 -14.44 -16.13
C THR A 302 29.95 -13.98 -16.64
N TYR A 303 29.52 -12.79 -16.25
CA TYR A 303 28.19 -12.23 -16.54
C TYR A 303 28.27 -10.98 -17.42
N LYS A 304 29.24 -10.93 -18.34
CA LYS A 304 29.51 -9.77 -19.21
C LYS A 304 28.34 -9.32 -20.09
N ASP A 305 27.40 -10.23 -20.35
CA ASP A 305 26.19 -9.94 -21.14
C ASP A 305 25.06 -9.35 -20.28
N PHE A 306 25.27 -9.18 -18.99
CA PHE A 306 24.31 -8.61 -18.06
C PHE A 306 24.83 -7.29 -17.52
N ASP A 307 23.92 -6.33 -17.33
CA ASP A 307 24.21 -5.07 -16.65
C ASP A 307 24.22 -5.33 -15.14
N LEU A 308 25.40 -5.59 -14.59
CA LEU A 308 25.57 -5.88 -13.17
C LEU A 308 25.53 -4.57 -12.37
N PRO A 309 24.75 -4.54 -11.27
CA PRO A 309 24.68 -3.35 -10.42
C PRO A 309 26.04 -3.10 -9.76
N ARG A 310 26.44 -1.82 -9.71
CA ARG A 310 27.68 -1.36 -9.09
C ARG A 310 27.36 -0.43 -7.93
N ASP A 311 28.23 -0.42 -6.94
CA ASP A 311 28.14 0.56 -5.86
C ASP A 311 28.73 1.93 -6.28
N ALA A 312 28.76 2.88 -5.33
CA ALA A 312 29.26 4.23 -5.60
C ALA A 312 30.77 4.27 -5.94
N ASN A 313 31.50 3.18 -5.75
CA ASN A 313 32.93 3.06 -6.01
C ASN A 313 33.24 2.31 -7.33
N GLY A 314 32.18 1.87 -8.04
CA GLY A 314 32.28 1.12 -9.31
C GLY A 314 32.32 -0.36 -9.12
#